data_f88f059d2808cceed298dc07c442c4cb
#
_entry.id   f88f059d2808cceed298dc07c442c4cb
#
_cell.length_a   1.000
_cell.length_b   1.000
_cell.length_c   1.000
_cell.angle_alpha   90.00
_cell.angle_beta   90.00
_cell.angle_gamma   90.00
#
_symmetry.space_group_name_H-M   'P 1'
#
loop_
_entity.id
_entity.type
_entity.pdbx_description
1 polymer ?
#
loop_
_entity_poly.entity_id
_entity_poly.type
_entity_poly.pdbx_seq_one_letter_code
_entity_poly.pdbx_strand_id
1 'polypeptide(L)'
;MAQRSNRFLTGLIAAVAAVLMAASGAMAAVVIGNGSSNVLTGTPQRDVILGRAGDDTINALAGADLVRAGRGADSVNAGQGPDRVRGGDGDDALNGDRGPDFMRGGLGADAINGERGRDFISGGKGDDTLSGGVRRDVIFANRGRDHSDGGDGNDVLWALSRFDVDFIGDPNGDELTGAAGNDRFRVRDGEVDLVHCGEGIDHVRADQFDQVDNDCEHVDRRDITSLDQVEDGDENRVEPGS
;
A
#
# COMPACT_ATOMS: atom_id res chain seq x y z
N MET A 1 17.03 57.81 -16.31
CA MET A 1 17.45 56.56 -15.64
C MET A 1 16.27 55.60 -15.65
N ALA A 2 16.30 54.64 -16.56
CA ALA A 2 15.21 53.69 -16.73
C ALA A 2 15.60 52.36 -16.06
N GLN A 3 14.84 51.98 -15.02
CA GLN A 3 15.04 50.76 -14.26
C GLN A 3 14.36 49.61 -15.05
N ARG A 4 15.19 48.72 -15.62
CA ARG A 4 14.71 47.49 -16.26
C ARG A 4 14.34 46.49 -15.18
N SER A 5 13.05 46.17 -15.01
CA SER A 5 12.59 45.05 -14.21
C SER A 5 12.84 43.75 -14.96
N ASN A 6 13.80 42.95 -14.48
CA ASN A 6 13.98 41.56 -14.91
C ASN A 6 12.85 40.73 -14.25
N ARG A 7 11.82 40.41 -15.00
CA ARG A 7 10.87 39.35 -14.66
C ARG A 7 11.55 38.03 -15.02
N PHE A 8 12.05 37.33 -14.04
CA PHE A 8 12.38 35.92 -14.20
C PHE A 8 11.10 35.16 -14.45
N LEU A 9 10.89 34.74 -15.68
CA LEU A 9 9.93 33.75 -16.07
C LEU A 9 10.51 32.39 -15.59
N THR A 10 10.10 31.94 -14.43
CA THR A 10 10.30 30.53 -14.05
C THR A 10 9.38 29.68 -14.92
N GLY A 11 9.94 29.27 -16.06
CA GLY A 11 9.25 28.30 -16.92
C GLY A 11 9.20 26.95 -16.23
N LEU A 12 7.98 26.50 -15.96
CA LEU A 12 7.69 25.13 -15.60
C LEU A 12 8.07 24.27 -16.81
N ILE A 13 9.27 23.72 -16.81
CA ILE A 13 9.68 22.71 -17.79
C ILE A 13 9.17 21.38 -17.25
N ALA A 14 7.94 21.02 -17.61
CA ALA A 14 7.50 19.65 -17.50
C ALA A 14 8.42 18.81 -18.40
N ALA A 15 9.33 18.07 -17.82
CA ALA A 15 10.17 17.15 -18.56
C ALA A 15 9.29 16.00 -19.06
N VAL A 16 8.89 16.06 -20.32
CA VAL A 16 8.21 14.95 -20.99
C VAL A 16 9.25 13.86 -21.17
N ALA A 17 9.15 12.79 -20.36
CA ALA A 17 9.95 11.59 -20.57
C ALA A 17 9.65 11.01 -21.95
N ALA A 18 10.69 10.63 -22.67
CA ALA A 18 10.57 10.10 -24.02
C ALA A 18 9.80 8.76 -23.99
N VAL A 19 8.57 8.79 -24.45
CA VAL A 19 7.81 7.59 -24.76
C VAL A 19 8.40 7.02 -26.06
N LEU A 20 9.03 5.88 -25.99
CA LEU A 20 9.41 5.13 -27.19
C LEU A 20 8.12 4.51 -27.74
N MET A 21 7.34 5.26 -28.52
CA MET A 21 6.18 4.73 -29.21
C MET A 21 6.64 3.77 -30.31
N ALA A 22 6.46 2.47 -30.10
CA ALA A 22 6.43 1.51 -31.17
C ALA A 22 5.13 1.66 -31.96
N ALA A 23 5.23 1.88 -33.26
CA ALA A 23 4.10 2.04 -34.15
C ALA A 23 3.22 0.78 -34.18
N SER A 24 1.91 0.99 -34.06
CA SER A 24 0.81 0.09 -34.44
C SER A 24 0.95 -1.40 -34.13
N GLY A 25 0.50 -1.80 -32.96
CA GLY A 25 0.31 -3.20 -32.55
C GLY A 25 1.00 -3.48 -31.23
N ALA A 26 0.26 -3.29 -30.18
CA ALA A 26 0.39 -3.88 -28.84
C ALA A 26 1.77 -4.47 -28.49
N MET A 27 2.73 -3.65 -28.20
CA MET A 27 4.01 -4.12 -27.67
C MET A 27 4.22 -3.52 -26.27
N ALA A 28 4.63 -4.38 -25.33
CA ALA A 28 5.08 -4.00 -24.01
C ALA A 28 6.10 -2.85 -24.09
N ALA A 29 5.93 -1.82 -23.27
CA ALA A 29 6.84 -0.69 -23.22
C ALA A 29 7.77 -0.78 -22.01
N VAL A 30 8.93 -0.16 -22.15
CA VAL A 30 9.76 0.21 -21.01
C VAL A 30 9.76 1.74 -20.94
N VAL A 31 9.13 2.29 -19.90
CA VAL A 31 9.02 3.74 -19.68
C VAL A 31 9.91 4.11 -18.50
N ILE A 32 10.80 5.04 -18.70
CA ILE A 32 11.78 5.40 -17.68
C ILE A 32 11.79 6.92 -17.47
N GLY A 33 11.54 7.34 -16.24
CA GLY A 33 11.69 8.71 -15.77
C GLY A 33 13.16 9.09 -15.49
N ASN A 34 13.32 10.18 -14.81
CA ASN A 34 14.62 10.74 -14.45
C ASN A 34 14.66 11.14 -12.97
N GLY A 35 15.48 12.09 -12.58
CA GLY A 35 15.58 12.58 -11.19
C GLY A 35 14.72 13.81 -10.89
N SER A 36 13.68 14.07 -11.67
CA SER A 36 12.72 15.17 -11.49
C SER A 36 11.33 14.64 -11.65
N SER A 37 10.31 15.36 -11.18
CA SER A 37 8.91 14.99 -11.33
C SER A 37 8.54 14.76 -12.81
N ASN A 38 7.99 13.58 -13.10
CA ASN A 38 7.63 13.15 -14.44
C ASN A 38 6.14 12.81 -14.55
N VAL A 39 5.62 12.82 -15.77
CA VAL A 39 4.35 12.17 -16.12
C VAL A 39 4.67 11.02 -17.04
N LEU A 40 4.42 9.80 -16.57
CA LEU A 40 4.76 8.56 -17.25
C LEU A 40 3.47 7.82 -17.62
N THR A 41 3.34 7.38 -18.86
CA THR A 41 2.16 6.64 -19.31
C THR A 41 2.61 5.37 -20.04
N GLY A 42 2.04 4.25 -19.64
CA GLY A 42 2.24 2.95 -20.27
C GLY A 42 1.43 2.78 -21.54
N THR A 43 1.20 1.53 -21.89
CA THR A 43 0.41 1.07 -23.03
C THR A 43 -0.70 0.13 -22.56
N PRO A 44 -1.66 -0.30 -23.41
CA PRO A 44 -2.61 -1.33 -23.02
C PRO A 44 -2.00 -2.76 -22.96
N GLN A 45 -0.70 -2.89 -22.78
CA GLN A 45 0.03 -4.15 -22.73
C GLN A 45 0.94 -4.17 -21.50
N ARG A 46 1.46 -5.35 -21.18
CA ARG A 46 2.41 -5.48 -20.08
C ARG A 46 3.61 -4.56 -20.22
N ASP A 47 3.76 -3.64 -19.31
CA ASP A 47 4.81 -2.63 -19.30
C ASP A 47 5.78 -2.77 -18.11
N VAL A 48 6.92 -2.12 -18.23
CA VAL A 48 7.84 -1.85 -17.12
C VAL A 48 8.01 -0.34 -17.01
N ILE A 49 7.57 0.23 -15.90
CA ILE A 49 7.62 1.67 -15.65
C ILE A 49 8.50 1.96 -14.44
N LEU A 50 9.50 2.81 -14.64
CA LEU A 50 10.47 3.19 -13.60
C LEU A 50 10.48 4.73 -13.48
N GLY A 51 9.93 5.28 -12.39
CA GLY A 51 9.94 6.73 -12.11
C GLY A 51 11.31 7.24 -11.75
N ARG A 52 11.97 6.59 -10.81
CA ARG A 52 13.29 6.86 -10.23
C ARG A 52 13.27 7.84 -9.07
N ALA A 53 13.23 9.15 -9.32
CA ALA A 53 13.21 10.15 -8.27
C ALA A 53 12.48 11.40 -8.73
N GLY A 54 11.95 12.15 -7.78
CA GLY A 54 11.03 13.27 -8.01
C GLY A 54 9.58 12.79 -7.85
N ASP A 55 8.66 13.69 -7.68
CA ASP A 55 7.25 13.37 -7.48
C ASP A 55 6.60 13.04 -8.82
N ASP A 56 6.46 11.76 -9.10
CA ASP A 56 6.06 11.26 -10.40
C ASP A 56 4.53 10.98 -10.45
N THR A 57 3.95 11.16 -11.63
CA THR A 57 2.58 10.73 -11.92
C THR A 57 2.64 9.61 -12.96
N ILE A 58 2.21 8.42 -12.57
CA ILE A 58 2.32 7.21 -13.39
C ILE A 58 0.94 6.66 -13.68
N ASN A 59 0.65 6.39 -14.96
CA ASN A 59 -0.56 5.69 -15.42
C ASN A 59 -0.15 4.51 -16.31
N ALA A 60 -0.26 3.29 -15.78
CA ALA A 60 0.17 2.09 -16.51
C ALA A 60 -0.87 1.60 -17.54
N LEU A 61 -2.16 1.93 -17.36
CA LEU A 61 -3.30 1.66 -18.25
C LEU A 61 -3.85 0.24 -18.14
N ALA A 62 -3.40 -0.68 -18.94
CA ALA A 62 -3.88 -2.05 -18.91
C ALA A 62 -2.70 -2.99 -19.20
N GLY A 63 -2.76 -4.18 -18.64
CA GLY A 63 -1.65 -5.11 -18.82
C GLY A 63 -1.40 -5.95 -17.58
N ALA A 64 -0.23 -6.49 -17.51
CA ALA A 64 0.30 -7.07 -16.27
C ALA A 64 1.60 -6.33 -15.97
N ASP A 65 1.46 -5.14 -15.38
CA ASP A 65 2.48 -4.13 -15.37
C ASP A 65 3.43 -4.25 -14.17
N LEU A 66 4.63 -3.79 -14.35
CA LEU A 66 5.62 -3.64 -13.29
C LEU A 66 5.95 -2.17 -13.12
N VAL A 67 5.46 -1.56 -12.06
CA VAL A 67 5.69 -0.16 -11.73
C VAL A 67 6.60 -0.04 -10.51
N ARG A 68 7.64 0.78 -10.64
CA ARG A 68 8.46 1.25 -9.52
C ARG A 68 8.53 2.77 -9.60
N ALA A 69 7.83 3.44 -8.73
CA ALA A 69 7.77 4.89 -8.72
C ALA A 69 9.10 5.48 -8.26
N GLY A 70 9.52 5.24 -7.03
CA GLY A 70 10.91 5.48 -6.71
C GLY A 70 11.18 6.29 -5.46
N ARG A 71 11.69 7.51 -5.59
CA ARG A 71 11.86 8.46 -4.49
C ARG A 71 11.05 9.69 -4.77
N GLY A 72 10.32 10.17 -3.82
CA GLY A 72 9.45 11.34 -3.92
C GLY A 72 8.03 10.95 -3.57
N ALA A 73 7.13 11.90 -3.54
CA ALA A 73 5.71 11.63 -3.33
C ALA A 73 5.06 11.30 -4.67
N ASP A 74 4.90 10.02 -4.94
CA ASP A 74 4.48 9.52 -6.25
C ASP A 74 2.98 9.23 -6.30
N SER A 75 2.38 9.40 -7.48
CA SER A 75 0.98 9.02 -7.73
C SER A 75 0.92 7.98 -8.84
N VAL A 76 0.45 6.77 -8.51
CA VAL A 76 0.40 5.63 -9.43
C VAL A 76 -1.02 5.14 -9.61
N ASN A 77 -1.44 5.02 -10.87
CA ASN A 77 -2.61 4.24 -11.28
C ASN A 77 -2.12 3.04 -12.11
N ALA A 78 -2.30 1.83 -11.59
CA ALA A 78 -1.87 0.61 -12.25
C ALA A 78 -2.82 0.22 -13.40
N GLY A 79 -4.14 0.28 -13.14
CA GLY A 79 -5.14 0.14 -14.18
C GLY A 79 -5.75 -1.24 -14.27
N GLN A 80 -5.87 -1.81 -15.47
CA GLN A 80 -6.53 -3.10 -15.65
C GLN A 80 -5.49 -4.21 -15.80
N GLY A 81 -5.58 -5.23 -14.98
CA GLY A 81 -4.74 -6.41 -15.08
C GLY A 81 -4.05 -6.75 -13.76
N PRO A 82 -3.32 -7.83 -13.72
CA PRO A 82 -2.58 -8.20 -12.51
C PRO A 82 -1.26 -7.43 -12.43
N ASP A 83 -1.21 -6.41 -11.61
CA ASP A 83 -0.10 -5.47 -11.56
C ASP A 83 0.81 -5.66 -10.36
N ARG A 84 2.03 -5.19 -10.49
CA ARG A 84 2.99 -5.09 -9.40
C ARG A 84 3.46 -3.67 -9.26
N VAL A 85 3.07 -3.02 -8.16
CA VAL A 85 3.36 -1.63 -7.87
C VAL A 85 4.21 -1.52 -6.63
N ARG A 86 5.26 -0.72 -6.72
CA ARG A 86 6.04 -0.28 -5.58
C ARG A 86 6.15 1.24 -5.63
N GLY A 87 5.70 1.91 -4.56
CA GLY A 87 5.90 3.34 -4.34
C GLY A 87 7.37 3.63 -4.16
N GLY A 88 7.88 3.48 -2.98
CA GLY A 88 9.32 3.61 -2.74
C GLY A 88 9.66 4.37 -1.49
N ASP A 89 10.40 5.48 -1.64
CA ASP A 89 10.71 6.39 -0.54
C ASP A 89 9.87 7.67 -0.73
N GLY A 90 8.99 7.99 0.18
CA GLY A 90 8.15 9.18 0.19
C GLY A 90 6.68 8.82 0.40
N ASP A 91 5.83 9.81 0.53
CA ASP A 91 4.41 9.62 0.79
C ASP A 91 3.68 9.37 -0.52
N ASP A 92 3.42 8.10 -0.83
CA ASP A 92 2.94 7.65 -2.13
C ASP A 92 1.42 7.45 -2.17
N ALA A 93 0.80 7.69 -3.32
CA ALA A 93 -0.61 7.39 -3.59
C ALA A 93 -0.69 6.30 -4.68
N LEU A 94 -1.09 5.08 -4.29
CA LEU A 94 -1.11 3.91 -5.16
C LEU A 94 -2.54 3.42 -5.36
N ASN A 95 -2.97 3.25 -6.61
CA ASN A 95 -4.26 2.68 -6.98
C ASN A 95 -4.08 1.48 -7.91
N GLY A 96 -4.64 0.30 -7.52
CA GLY A 96 -4.62 -0.93 -8.30
C GLY A 96 -5.63 -0.92 -9.46
N ASP A 97 -6.83 -0.37 -9.25
CA ASP A 97 -8.00 -0.32 -10.14
C ASP A 97 -8.62 -1.72 -10.34
N ARG A 98 -8.31 -2.45 -11.35
CA ARG A 98 -8.92 -3.74 -11.64
C ARG A 98 -7.90 -4.84 -11.86
N GLY A 99 -7.99 -5.89 -11.08
CA GLY A 99 -7.12 -7.06 -11.24
C GLY A 99 -6.65 -7.56 -9.88
N PRO A 100 -6.04 -8.70 -9.83
CA PRO A 100 -5.35 -9.12 -8.63
C PRO A 100 -3.97 -8.47 -8.57
N ASP A 101 -3.83 -7.47 -7.73
CA ASP A 101 -2.66 -6.60 -7.69
C ASP A 101 -1.76 -6.90 -6.48
N PHE A 102 -0.48 -6.63 -6.67
CA PHE A 102 0.51 -6.68 -5.63
C PHE A 102 1.08 -5.28 -5.42
N MET A 103 0.74 -4.65 -4.30
CA MET A 103 1.10 -3.27 -4.03
C MET A 103 1.92 -3.15 -2.74
N ARG A 104 2.93 -2.31 -2.79
CA ARG A 104 3.74 -1.97 -1.63
C ARG A 104 4.03 -0.47 -1.64
N GLY A 105 3.72 0.21 -0.53
CA GLY A 105 4.06 1.60 -0.30
C GLY A 105 5.56 1.76 -0.18
N GLY A 106 6.10 1.58 0.99
CA GLY A 106 7.55 1.61 1.17
C GLY A 106 8.00 2.33 2.42
N LEU A 107 8.61 3.50 2.27
CA LEU A 107 8.93 4.41 3.36
C LEU A 107 8.11 5.68 3.19
N GLY A 108 7.45 6.14 4.22
CA GLY A 108 6.63 7.34 4.21
C GLY A 108 5.19 7.00 4.57
N ALA A 109 4.33 7.99 4.64
CA ALA A 109 2.92 7.80 4.89
C ALA A 109 2.19 7.55 3.56
N ASP A 110 1.93 6.28 3.26
CA ASP A 110 1.41 5.87 1.97
C ASP A 110 -0.12 5.73 1.98
N ALA A 111 -0.77 6.04 0.86
CA ALA A 111 -2.18 5.79 0.62
C ALA A 111 -2.33 4.74 -0.48
N ILE A 112 -2.82 3.54 -0.13
CA ILE A 112 -2.91 2.42 -1.07
C ILE A 112 -4.35 1.93 -1.17
N ASN A 113 -4.86 1.82 -2.40
CA ASN A 113 -6.18 1.32 -2.69
C ASN A 113 -6.13 0.19 -3.73
N GLY A 114 -6.57 -1.04 -3.35
CA GLY A 114 -6.66 -2.21 -4.24
C GLY A 114 -7.79 -2.09 -5.24
N GLU A 115 -8.92 -1.53 -4.82
CA GLU A 115 -10.14 -1.37 -5.60
C GLU A 115 -10.84 -2.70 -5.94
N ARG A 116 -10.66 -3.24 -7.09
CA ARG A 116 -11.35 -4.45 -7.55
C ARG A 116 -10.37 -5.58 -7.82
N GLY A 117 -10.27 -6.51 -6.92
CA GLY A 117 -9.32 -7.59 -7.13
C GLY A 117 -9.33 -8.66 -6.06
N ARG A 118 -8.28 -9.39 -6.04
CA ARG A 118 -7.78 -10.11 -4.89
C ARG A 118 -6.39 -9.60 -4.66
N ASP A 119 -6.32 -8.56 -3.87
CA ASP A 119 -5.15 -7.74 -3.81
C ASP A 119 -4.28 -8.13 -2.62
N PHE A 120 -2.99 -7.93 -2.81
CA PHE A 120 -2.01 -8.04 -1.77
C PHE A 120 -1.42 -6.65 -1.54
N ILE A 121 -1.66 -6.11 -0.36
CA ILE A 121 -1.27 -4.75 0.01
C ILE A 121 -0.31 -4.80 1.19
N SER A 122 0.74 -4.02 1.13
CA SER A 122 1.70 -3.84 2.21
C SER A 122 2.02 -2.35 2.34
N GLY A 123 1.71 -1.74 3.46
CA GLY A 123 2.03 -0.34 3.75
C GLY A 123 3.53 -0.14 3.75
N GLY A 124 4.18 -0.50 4.79
CA GLY A 124 5.63 -0.44 4.84
C GLY A 124 6.15 0.19 6.12
N LYS A 125 6.77 1.36 6.05
CA LYS A 125 7.16 2.12 7.22
C LYS A 125 6.56 3.52 7.12
N GLY A 126 5.89 3.94 8.16
CA GLY A 126 5.21 5.20 8.29
C GLY A 126 3.72 4.98 8.50
N ASP A 127 3.00 6.03 8.76
CA ASP A 127 1.58 5.96 9.09
C ASP A 127 0.77 5.83 7.79
N ASP A 128 0.39 4.61 7.44
CA ASP A 128 -0.20 4.27 6.14
C ASP A 128 -1.73 4.24 6.18
N THR A 129 -2.37 4.44 5.04
CA THR A 129 -3.82 4.26 4.83
C THR A 129 -4.04 3.25 3.72
N LEU A 130 -4.61 2.09 4.08
CA LEU A 130 -4.71 0.92 3.21
C LEU A 130 -6.17 0.54 3.01
N SER A 131 -6.58 0.29 1.76
CA SER A 131 -7.91 -0.23 1.43
C SER A 131 -7.81 -1.40 0.47
N GLY A 132 -8.43 -2.54 0.82
CA GLY A 132 -8.53 -3.72 -0.05
C GLY A 132 -9.52 -3.48 -1.18
N GLY A 133 -10.73 -3.09 -0.82
CA GLY A 133 -11.77 -2.75 -1.77
C GLY A 133 -12.82 -3.85 -1.93
N VAL A 134 -12.94 -4.48 -3.08
CA VAL A 134 -13.92 -5.54 -3.28
C VAL A 134 -13.28 -6.88 -3.62
N ARG A 135 -13.77 -7.95 -3.03
CA ARG A 135 -13.30 -9.34 -3.00
C ARG A 135 -12.28 -9.54 -1.89
N ARG A 136 -11.76 -10.80 -1.88
CA ARG A 136 -10.84 -11.22 -0.84
C ARG A 136 -9.48 -10.61 -1.01
N ASP A 137 -9.04 -9.83 -0.03
CA ASP A 137 -7.77 -9.15 -0.01
C ASP A 137 -6.88 -9.60 1.16
N VAL A 138 -5.61 -9.27 1.06
CA VAL A 138 -4.64 -9.50 2.13
C VAL A 138 -3.87 -8.21 2.35
N ILE A 139 -3.99 -7.65 3.55
CA ILE A 139 -3.41 -6.38 3.94
C ILE A 139 -2.43 -6.59 5.08
N PHE A 140 -1.24 -6.03 4.92
CA PHE A 140 -0.21 -5.92 5.94
C PHE A 140 0.05 -4.44 6.21
N ALA A 141 -0.31 -3.97 7.39
CA ALA A 141 -0.03 -2.62 7.84
C ALA A 141 1.49 -2.42 7.95
N ASN A 142 2.15 -3.20 8.71
CA ASN A 142 3.56 -3.27 9.01
C ASN A 142 3.97 -2.23 10.07
N ARG A 143 4.73 -1.15 9.72
CA ARG A 143 5.34 -0.25 10.69
C ARG A 143 4.75 1.14 10.65
N GLY A 144 4.27 1.61 11.75
CA GLY A 144 3.68 2.91 11.95
C GLY A 144 2.28 2.77 12.56
N ARG A 145 1.62 3.85 12.71
CA ARG A 145 0.22 3.84 13.07
C ARG A 145 -0.62 3.82 11.81
N ASP A 146 -1.11 2.64 11.47
CA ASP A 146 -1.76 2.43 10.20
C ASP A 146 -3.30 2.40 10.32
N HIS A 147 -3.95 2.70 9.22
CA HIS A 147 -5.40 2.52 9.07
C HIS A 147 -5.66 1.57 7.90
N SER A 148 -6.24 0.39 8.20
CA SER A 148 -6.49 -0.66 7.22
C SER A 148 -7.97 -0.98 7.13
N ASP A 149 -8.51 -0.94 5.90
CA ASP A 149 -9.90 -1.30 5.57
C ASP A 149 -9.92 -2.45 4.56
N GLY A 150 -10.51 -3.60 4.95
CA GLY A 150 -10.68 -4.76 4.07
C GLY A 150 -11.64 -4.49 2.93
N GLY A 151 -12.79 -3.89 3.24
CA GLY A 151 -13.86 -3.60 2.30
C GLY A 151 -14.85 -4.77 2.13
N ASP A 152 -15.35 -4.96 0.91
CA ASP A 152 -16.29 -6.05 0.62
C ASP A 152 -15.52 -7.35 0.33
N GLY A 153 -15.46 -8.30 1.25
CA GLY A 153 -14.71 -9.52 0.94
C GLY A 153 -14.66 -10.52 2.08
N ASN A 154 -13.77 -11.45 1.99
CA ASN A 154 -13.35 -12.29 3.11
C ASN A 154 -11.86 -12.05 3.31
N ASP A 155 -11.53 -11.00 4.01
CA ASP A 155 -10.23 -10.40 3.99
C ASP A 155 -9.31 -10.93 5.09
N VAL A 156 -8.05 -10.62 4.97
CA VAL A 156 -7.05 -10.95 6.00
C VAL A 156 -6.23 -9.70 6.28
N LEU A 157 -6.40 -9.17 7.48
CA LEU A 157 -5.73 -7.97 7.92
C LEU A 157 -4.70 -8.29 9.01
N TRP A 158 -3.50 -7.76 8.84
CA TRP A 158 -2.39 -7.94 9.76
C TRP A 158 -1.87 -6.57 10.20
N ALA A 159 -1.91 -6.29 11.48
CA ALA A 159 -1.23 -5.13 12.07
C ALA A 159 0.29 -5.31 12.04
N LEU A 160 0.74 -6.48 12.24
CA LEU A 160 2.09 -6.91 12.58
C LEU A 160 3.26 -6.22 11.90
N SER A 161 4.08 -5.58 12.71
CA SER A 161 5.51 -5.48 12.45
C SER A 161 6.33 -5.88 13.69
N ARG A 162 7.12 -6.93 13.59
CA ARG A 162 8.00 -7.45 14.67
C ARG A 162 8.94 -6.40 15.27
N PHE A 163 9.13 -5.27 14.59
CA PHE A 163 10.11 -4.26 14.96
C PHE A 163 9.49 -2.88 15.19
N ASP A 164 8.18 -2.85 15.34
CA ASP A 164 7.43 -1.60 15.45
C ASP A 164 7.23 -1.16 16.89
N VAL A 165 6.95 -2.10 17.74
CA VAL A 165 6.70 -1.82 19.16
C VAL A 165 7.95 -1.34 19.89
N ASP A 166 7.86 -0.18 20.49
CA ASP A 166 8.88 0.35 21.39
C ASP A 166 8.84 -0.35 22.75
N PHE A 167 7.65 -0.75 23.20
CA PHE A 167 7.41 -1.51 24.44
C PHE A 167 6.03 -2.18 24.39
N ILE A 168 5.85 -3.25 25.16
CA ILE A 168 4.58 -3.96 25.27
C ILE A 168 3.50 -3.01 25.81
N GLY A 169 2.35 -2.93 25.10
CA GLY A 169 1.28 -2.00 25.39
C GLY A 169 1.52 -0.59 24.85
N ASP A 170 2.32 -0.48 23.78
CA ASP A 170 2.49 0.76 23.02
C ASP A 170 1.11 1.29 22.58
N PRO A 171 0.76 2.54 22.84
CA PRO A 171 -0.54 3.11 22.46
C PRO A 171 -0.62 3.54 20.98
N ASN A 172 0.43 3.35 20.20
CA ASN A 172 0.50 3.76 18.79
C ASN A 172 0.08 2.65 17.82
N GLY A 173 -0.77 1.73 18.27
CA GLY A 173 -1.26 0.64 17.45
C GLY A 173 -2.17 1.05 16.30
N ASP A 174 -2.51 0.07 15.51
CA ASP A 174 -3.23 0.21 14.26
C ASP A 174 -4.75 0.27 14.42
N GLU A 175 -5.42 0.77 13.40
CA GLU A 175 -6.88 0.68 13.27
C GLU A 175 -7.22 -0.22 12.07
N LEU A 176 -7.92 -1.34 12.34
CA LEU A 176 -8.28 -2.32 11.33
C LEU A 176 -9.79 -2.47 11.24
N THR A 177 -10.33 -2.33 10.04
CA THR A 177 -11.76 -2.50 9.73
C THR A 177 -11.93 -3.63 8.72
N GLY A 178 -12.82 -4.59 9.00
CA GLY A 178 -13.18 -5.68 8.07
C GLY A 178 -14.19 -5.26 7.04
N ALA A 179 -15.18 -4.51 7.48
CA ALA A 179 -16.36 -4.04 6.77
C ALA A 179 -17.35 -5.15 6.42
N ALA A 180 -17.38 -5.73 5.24
CA ALA A 180 -18.40 -6.72 4.88
C ALA A 180 -17.78 -8.03 4.38
N GLY A 181 -17.99 -9.10 5.13
CA GLY A 181 -17.45 -10.42 4.78
C GLY A 181 -17.16 -11.27 5.99
N ASN A 182 -16.42 -12.33 5.81
CA ASN A 182 -15.93 -13.14 6.92
C ASN A 182 -14.42 -12.95 7.04
N ASP A 183 -14.01 -12.03 7.89
CA ASP A 183 -12.69 -11.48 7.91
C ASP A 183 -11.80 -12.13 8.97
N ARG A 184 -10.51 -11.95 8.84
CA ARG A 184 -9.52 -12.46 9.77
C ARG A 184 -8.52 -11.39 10.12
N PHE A 185 -8.43 -11.11 11.41
CA PHE A 185 -7.51 -10.12 11.96
C PHE A 185 -6.41 -10.79 12.76
N ARG A 186 -5.21 -10.26 12.66
CA ARG A 186 -4.04 -10.69 13.41
C ARG A 186 -3.34 -9.47 13.98
N VAL A 187 -3.56 -9.24 15.25
CA VAL A 187 -3.17 -8.04 15.99
C VAL A 187 -2.39 -8.38 17.30
N ARG A 188 -1.72 -9.54 17.33
CA ARG A 188 -0.93 -9.97 18.48
C ARG A 188 0.52 -9.51 18.37
N ASP A 189 0.78 -8.26 18.52
CA ASP A 189 2.10 -7.65 18.37
C ASP A 189 2.59 -6.87 19.58
N GLY A 190 1.71 -6.58 20.53
CA GLY A 190 2.04 -5.90 21.78
C GLY A 190 1.71 -4.42 21.76
N GLU A 191 1.09 -3.94 20.73
CA GLU A 191 0.54 -2.61 20.63
C GLU A 191 -0.90 -2.56 21.13
N VAL A 192 -1.55 -1.44 21.04
CA VAL A 192 -2.97 -1.26 21.39
C VAL A 192 -3.76 -1.05 20.12
N ASP A 193 -4.10 -2.13 19.44
CA ASP A 193 -4.86 -2.04 18.19
C ASP A 193 -6.35 -1.84 18.41
N LEU A 194 -7.00 -1.21 17.43
CA LEU A 194 -8.45 -1.08 17.35
C LEU A 194 -8.97 -1.97 16.22
N VAL A 195 -9.89 -2.89 16.55
CA VAL A 195 -10.44 -3.82 15.57
C VAL A 195 -11.95 -3.66 15.48
N HIS A 196 -12.42 -3.33 14.28
CA HIS A 196 -13.83 -3.20 13.88
C HIS A 196 -14.13 -4.29 12.86
N CYS A 197 -14.90 -5.31 13.25
CA CYS A 197 -15.14 -6.47 12.37
C CYS A 197 -16.13 -6.16 11.25
N GLY A 198 -17.29 -5.59 11.57
CA GLY A 198 -18.31 -5.25 10.58
C GLY A 198 -19.37 -6.32 10.39
N GLU A 199 -19.80 -6.54 9.13
CA GLU A 199 -20.84 -7.53 8.81
C GLU A 199 -20.22 -8.88 8.44
N GLY A 200 -20.59 -9.94 9.16
CA GLY A 200 -20.10 -11.26 8.80
C GLY A 200 -19.93 -12.23 9.93
N ILE A 201 -19.03 -13.17 9.78
CA ILE A 201 -18.54 -14.04 10.85
C ILE A 201 -17.03 -13.92 10.88
N ASP A 202 -16.55 -13.13 11.85
CA ASP A 202 -15.18 -12.65 11.85
C ASP A 202 -14.34 -13.34 12.92
N HIS A 203 -13.05 -13.46 12.62
CA HIS A 203 -12.09 -14.10 13.49
C HIS A 203 -10.94 -13.16 13.83
N VAL A 204 -10.80 -12.83 15.10
CA VAL A 204 -9.74 -11.95 15.60
C VAL A 204 -8.77 -12.76 16.45
N ARG A 205 -7.48 -12.63 16.18
CA ARG A 205 -6.41 -13.05 17.08
C ARG A 205 -5.78 -11.81 17.69
N ALA A 206 -6.08 -11.58 18.95
CA ALA A 206 -5.73 -10.39 19.70
C ALA A 206 -4.86 -10.74 20.92
N ASP A 207 -4.18 -9.75 21.44
CA ASP A 207 -3.56 -9.86 22.78
C ASP A 207 -4.36 -9.12 23.85
N GLN A 208 -3.77 -8.91 25.03
CA GLN A 208 -4.47 -8.31 26.17
C GLN A 208 -4.63 -6.79 26.06
N PHE A 209 -3.91 -6.14 25.14
CA PHE A 209 -3.91 -4.68 24.98
C PHE A 209 -4.94 -4.21 23.95
N ASP A 210 -5.29 -5.05 22.99
CA ASP A 210 -6.15 -4.70 21.87
C ASP A 210 -7.59 -4.39 22.28
N GLN A 211 -8.16 -3.44 21.57
CA GLN A 211 -9.57 -3.09 21.66
C GLN A 211 -10.32 -3.69 20.47
N VAL A 212 -11.12 -4.72 20.76
CA VAL A 212 -11.89 -5.45 19.76
C VAL A 212 -13.36 -5.18 19.98
N ASP A 213 -14.06 -4.74 18.96
CA ASP A 213 -15.49 -4.43 19.01
C ASP A 213 -16.37 -5.64 19.31
N ASN A 214 -17.58 -5.37 19.76
CA ASN A 214 -18.54 -6.41 20.13
C ASN A 214 -19.23 -7.08 18.93
N ASP A 215 -19.02 -6.59 17.72
CA ASP A 215 -19.48 -7.17 16.46
C ASP A 215 -18.57 -8.29 15.95
N CYS A 216 -17.44 -8.54 16.61
CA CYS A 216 -16.53 -9.64 16.33
C CYS A 216 -16.99 -10.94 17.01
N GLU A 217 -17.38 -11.99 16.24
CA GLU A 217 -17.96 -13.21 16.79
C GLU A 217 -16.94 -14.17 17.42
N HIS A 218 -15.73 -14.22 16.84
CA HIS A 218 -14.70 -15.15 17.30
C HIS A 218 -13.40 -14.41 17.66
N VAL A 219 -13.22 -14.15 18.95
CA VAL A 219 -12.03 -13.48 19.47
C VAL A 219 -11.17 -14.46 20.27
N ASP A 220 -10.00 -14.79 19.75
CA ASP A 220 -8.99 -15.59 20.44
C ASP A 220 -7.91 -14.66 21.02
N ARG A 221 -7.93 -14.47 22.34
CA ARG A 221 -6.97 -13.62 23.08
C ARG A 221 -5.87 -14.45 23.69
N ARG A 222 -4.64 -13.97 23.61
CA ARG A 222 -3.50 -14.50 24.37
C ARG A 222 -2.72 -13.37 25.00
N ASP A 223 -2.35 -13.57 26.26
CA ASP A 223 -1.48 -12.65 26.97
C ASP A 223 -0.04 -12.80 26.45
N ILE A 224 0.54 -11.70 26.05
CA ILE A 224 1.97 -11.62 25.73
C ILE A 224 2.71 -10.93 26.88
N THR A 225 3.84 -11.48 27.26
CA THR A 225 4.62 -11.04 28.44
C THR A 225 6.02 -10.51 28.06
N SER A 226 6.41 -10.65 26.81
CA SER A 226 7.67 -10.12 26.28
C SER A 226 7.56 -9.88 24.78
N LEU A 227 8.32 -8.93 24.25
CA LEU A 227 8.39 -8.65 22.82
C LEU A 227 8.86 -9.85 21.98
N ASP A 228 9.56 -10.82 22.60
CA ASP A 228 9.96 -12.06 21.94
C ASP A 228 8.78 -13.01 21.63
N GLN A 229 7.63 -12.78 22.25
CA GLN A 229 6.40 -13.58 22.07
C GLN A 229 5.40 -12.93 21.12
N VAL A 230 5.69 -11.74 20.64
CA VAL A 230 4.87 -10.96 19.72
C VAL A 230 4.65 -11.67 18.38
N GLU A 231 5.53 -12.56 17.99
CA GLU A 231 5.26 -13.41 16.83
C GLU A 231 4.53 -14.68 17.23
N ASP A 232 3.31 -14.74 16.85
CA ASP A 232 2.49 -15.94 16.86
C ASP A 232 3.08 -16.91 15.83
N GLY A 233 4.03 -17.77 16.26
CA GLY A 233 4.66 -18.89 15.57
C GLY A 233 4.20 -19.28 14.15
N ASP A 234 3.78 -18.34 13.35
CA ASP A 234 3.37 -18.54 11.97
C ASP A 234 4.61 -18.52 11.07
N GLU A 235 5.43 -19.61 11.21
CA GLU A 235 6.63 -19.85 10.42
C GLU A 235 6.36 -19.85 8.89
N ASN A 236 5.11 -19.67 8.48
CA ASN A 236 4.69 -19.62 7.07
C ASN A 236 4.52 -18.20 6.54
N ARG A 237 5.01 -17.20 7.24
CA ARG A 237 5.03 -15.84 6.70
C ARG A 237 6.03 -15.73 5.55
N VAL A 238 5.55 -16.07 4.38
CA VAL A 238 6.26 -15.75 3.13
C VAL A 238 6.11 -14.26 2.89
N GLU A 239 7.06 -13.48 3.39
CA GLU A 239 7.25 -12.15 2.81
C GLU A 239 7.54 -12.38 1.31
N PRO A 240 6.73 -11.89 0.40
CA PRO A 240 7.04 -12.03 -1.03
C PRO A 240 8.27 -11.16 -1.31
N GLY A 241 9.36 -11.83 -1.47
CA GLY A 241 10.73 -11.45 -1.76
C GLY A 241 11.10 -9.98 -1.85
N SER A 242 12.08 -9.65 -1.05
CA SER A 242 12.93 -8.46 -1.16
C SER A 242 13.46 -8.19 -2.56
#